data_bc4846732a3f5ae193d99d9adaab4554
#
_entry.id   bc4846732a3f5ae193d99d9adaab4554
#
_cell.length_a   1.000
_cell.length_b   1.000
_cell.length_c   1.000
_cell.angle_alpha   90.00
_cell.angle_beta   90.00
_cell.angle_gamma   90.00
#
_symmetry.space_group_name_H-M   'P 1'
#
loop_
_entity.id
_entity.type
_entity.pdbx_description
1 polymer ?
#
loop_
_entity_poly.entity_id
_entity_poly.type
_entity_poly.pdbx_seq_one_letter_code
_entity_poly.pdbx_strand_id
1 'polypeptide(L)'
;MELTQTLEQKLRAQFGRSTGLAGRMAGWVMAHRSSNRRRNAWAVSLLEVERDDRVLEVGFGPAVAIGELSRIAVDGLVCGIDHSEVMLRQAARRNAQAVRLGRVELRHGRAESLPAFEAPFGKVLAVNALPFWDRPAERLAELRGVLRAGGRIAVAYQPRGPGATDEAAATGGQEIATALRHAGFCEVRLETLRLRPAVVCALGVNGLPPDNAQRSRAR
;
A
#
# COMPACT_ATOMS: atom_id res chain seq x y z
N MET A 1 2.27 21.19 12.52
CA MET A 1 3.27 21.11 11.45
C MET A 1 4.59 20.46 11.89
N GLU A 2 5.03 20.62 13.15
CA GLU A 2 6.30 20.05 13.66
C GLU A 2 6.27 18.57 14.04
N LEU A 3 5.13 18.01 14.44
CA LEU A 3 5.01 16.59 14.84
C LEU A 3 5.16 15.62 13.66
N THR A 4 4.73 16.01 12.48
CA THR A 4 4.85 15.20 11.25
C THR A 4 6.31 15.06 10.81
N GLN A 5 7.11 16.11 10.92
CA GLN A 5 8.54 16.09 10.56
C GLN A 5 9.36 15.17 11.47
N THR A 6 9.02 15.07 12.75
CA THR A 6 9.78 14.25 13.73
C THR A 6 9.56 12.74 13.51
N LEU A 7 8.37 12.33 13.12
CA LEU A 7 8.08 10.91 12.83
C LEU A 7 8.74 10.47 11.51
N GLU A 8 8.68 11.31 10.48
CA GLU A 8 9.36 11.08 9.20
C GLU A 8 10.88 10.93 9.36
N GLN A 9 11.53 11.80 10.13
CA GLN A 9 12.97 11.73 10.36
C GLN A 9 13.40 10.47 11.11
N LYS A 10 12.66 10.05 12.13
CA LYS A 10 12.97 8.84 12.89
C LYS A 10 12.80 7.55 12.10
N LEU A 11 11.79 7.48 11.24
CA LEU A 11 11.52 6.31 10.40
C LEU A 11 12.51 6.21 9.22
N ARG A 12 12.86 7.34 8.60
CA ARG A 12 13.89 7.41 7.54
C ARG A 12 15.27 6.97 8.02
N ALA A 13 15.65 7.34 9.25
CA ALA A 13 16.96 6.99 9.82
C ALA A 13 17.12 5.48 10.04
N GLN A 14 16.03 4.76 10.34
CA GLN A 14 16.07 3.34 10.70
C GLN A 14 16.06 2.38 9.50
N PHE A 15 15.57 2.81 8.34
CA PHE A 15 15.39 1.92 7.17
C PHE A 15 16.00 2.44 5.86
N GLY A 16 16.59 3.64 5.87
CA GLY A 16 17.02 4.35 4.67
C GLY A 16 18.25 3.79 3.93
N ARG A 17 18.95 2.76 4.44
CA ARG A 17 20.17 2.21 3.84
C ARG A 17 20.33 0.72 4.07
N SER A 18 19.48 -0.11 3.49
CA SER A 18 19.79 -1.54 3.37
C SER A 18 20.23 -1.87 1.94
N THR A 19 21.51 -1.66 1.66
CA THR A 19 22.15 -2.05 0.40
C THR A 19 22.95 -3.35 0.61
N GLY A 20 23.06 -4.18 -0.42
CA GLY A 20 23.92 -5.38 -0.41
C GLY A 20 23.36 -6.57 0.37
N LEU A 21 24.26 -7.36 0.99
CA LEU A 21 23.92 -8.61 1.72
C LEU A 21 23.00 -8.35 2.93
N ALA A 22 23.19 -7.24 3.66
CA ALA A 22 22.36 -6.89 4.80
C ALA A 22 20.90 -6.60 4.38
N GLY A 23 20.68 -5.93 3.24
CA GLY A 23 19.35 -5.72 2.68
C GLY A 23 18.67 -7.00 2.24
N ARG A 24 19.43 -7.95 1.70
CA ARG A 24 18.92 -9.27 1.31
C ARG A 24 18.47 -10.09 2.52
N MET A 25 19.28 -10.12 3.59
CA MET A 25 18.91 -10.82 4.84
C MET A 25 17.71 -10.15 5.52
N ALA A 26 17.68 -8.83 5.59
CA ALA A 26 16.56 -8.10 6.17
C ALA A 26 15.25 -8.39 5.43
N GLY A 27 15.25 -8.38 4.10
CA GLY A 27 14.08 -8.73 3.29
C GLY A 27 13.64 -10.18 3.49
N TRP A 28 14.59 -11.13 3.58
CA TRP A 28 14.28 -12.53 3.83
C TRP A 28 13.67 -12.72 5.23
N VAL A 29 14.27 -12.14 6.26
CA VAL A 29 13.75 -12.20 7.64
C VAL A 29 12.37 -11.57 7.73
N MET A 30 12.16 -10.40 7.11
CA MET A 30 10.85 -9.75 7.08
C MET A 30 9.80 -10.63 6.41
N ALA A 31 10.13 -11.26 5.30
CA ALA A 31 9.19 -12.11 4.56
C ALA A 31 8.77 -13.36 5.33
N HIS A 32 9.63 -13.90 6.19
CA HIS A 32 9.38 -15.14 6.91
C HIS A 32 8.82 -14.96 8.32
N ARG A 33 8.76 -13.74 8.85
CA ARG A 33 8.10 -13.48 10.13
C ARG A 33 6.59 -13.74 10.02
N SER A 34 6.06 -14.56 10.92
CA SER A 34 4.63 -14.89 10.98
C SER A 34 3.74 -13.65 11.06
N SER A 35 4.15 -12.64 11.84
CA SER A 35 3.44 -11.36 11.95
C SER A 35 3.37 -10.60 10.62
N ASN A 36 4.43 -10.67 9.80
CA ASN A 36 4.42 -10.03 8.48
C ASN A 36 3.43 -10.70 7.52
N ARG A 37 3.40 -12.04 7.49
CA ARG A 37 2.45 -12.79 6.67
C ARG A 37 1.01 -12.51 7.10
N ARG A 38 0.72 -12.58 8.42
CA ARG A 38 -0.62 -12.30 8.96
C ARG A 38 -1.09 -10.89 8.61
N ARG A 39 -0.22 -9.88 8.77
CA ARG A 39 -0.54 -8.50 8.41
C ARG A 39 -0.85 -8.35 6.92
N ASN A 40 -0.01 -8.92 6.04
CA ASN A 40 -0.22 -8.79 4.60
C ASN A 40 -1.50 -9.53 4.15
N ALA A 41 -1.72 -10.77 4.59
CA ALA A 41 -2.93 -11.52 4.28
C ALA A 41 -4.19 -10.79 4.77
N TRP A 42 -4.15 -10.22 5.98
CA TRP A 42 -5.26 -9.45 6.50
C TRP A 42 -5.50 -8.16 5.70
N ALA A 43 -4.46 -7.40 5.36
CA ALA A 43 -4.62 -6.20 4.54
C ALA A 43 -5.19 -6.51 3.15
N VAL A 44 -4.77 -7.62 2.54
CA VAL A 44 -5.33 -8.12 1.28
C VAL A 44 -6.80 -8.49 1.42
N SER A 45 -7.20 -9.17 2.52
CA SER A 45 -8.61 -9.56 2.73
C SER A 45 -9.55 -8.37 2.85
N LEU A 46 -9.07 -7.22 3.35
CA LEU A 46 -9.86 -6.00 3.47
C LEU A 46 -10.14 -5.29 2.13
N LEU A 47 -9.35 -5.58 1.10
CA LEU A 47 -9.55 -5.01 -0.24
C LEU A 47 -10.69 -5.64 -1.02
N GLU A 48 -11.16 -6.82 -0.61
CA GLU A 48 -12.19 -7.58 -1.33
C GLU A 48 -11.83 -7.72 -2.82
N VAL A 49 -10.65 -8.27 -3.08
CA VAL A 49 -10.11 -8.45 -4.43
C VAL A 49 -10.88 -9.54 -5.16
N GLU A 50 -11.28 -9.25 -6.39
CA GLU A 50 -11.97 -10.16 -7.30
C GLU A 50 -11.01 -10.80 -8.31
N ARG A 51 -11.48 -11.85 -9.01
CA ARG A 51 -10.65 -12.67 -9.91
C ARG A 51 -10.02 -11.88 -11.06
N ASP A 52 -10.74 -10.90 -11.58
CA ASP A 52 -10.38 -10.05 -12.73
C ASP A 52 -9.86 -8.67 -12.35
N ASP A 53 -9.68 -8.42 -11.06
CA ASP A 53 -9.19 -7.12 -10.58
C ASP A 53 -7.78 -6.81 -11.08
N ARG A 54 -7.58 -5.55 -11.45
CA ARG A 54 -6.25 -4.95 -11.59
C ARG A 54 -5.88 -4.31 -10.25
N VAL A 55 -4.79 -4.79 -9.65
CA VAL A 55 -4.35 -4.38 -8.30
C VAL A 55 -2.97 -3.74 -8.37
N LEU A 56 -2.79 -2.58 -7.73
CA LEU A 56 -1.49 -1.94 -7.56
C LEU A 56 -1.03 -2.05 -6.11
N GLU A 57 0.18 -2.57 -5.86
CA GLU A 57 0.86 -2.47 -4.57
C GLU A 57 2.03 -1.49 -4.65
N VAL A 58 2.05 -0.47 -3.77
CA VAL A 58 3.11 0.53 -3.71
C VAL A 58 3.97 0.35 -2.46
N GLY A 59 5.27 0.11 -2.67
CA GLY A 59 6.21 -0.25 -1.60
C GLY A 59 6.09 -1.71 -1.20
N PHE A 60 6.11 -2.62 -2.16
CA PHE A 60 5.85 -4.04 -1.95
C PHE A 60 6.91 -4.76 -1.09
N GLY A 61 8.10 -4.19 -0.90
CA GLY A 61 9.19 -4.79 -0.14
C GLY A 61 9.50 -6.23 -0.61
N PRO A 62 9.46 -7.25 0.28
CA PRO A 62 9.69 -8.65 -0.12
C PRO A 62 8.50 -9.28 -0.87
N ALA A 63 7.48 -8.51 -1.27
CA ALA A 63 6.33 -8.89 -2.08
C ALA A 63 5.53 -10.10 -1.54
N VAL A 64 5.24 -10.07 -0.26
CA VAL A 64 4.39 -11.09 0.37
C VAL A 64 2.94 -10.91 -0.06
N ALA A 65 2.43 -9.66 -0.05
CA ALA A 65 1.06 -9.38 -0.49
C ALA A 65 0.88 -9.59 -2.00
N ILE A 66 1.87 -9.26 -2.85
CA ILE A 66 1.85 -9.59 -4.29
C ILE A 66 1.52 -11.08 -4.50
N GLY A 67 2.15 -11.97 -3.71
CA GLY A 67 1.89 -13.41 -3.81
C GLY A 67 0.46 -13.80 -3.43
N GLU A 68 -0.11 -13.17 -2.42
CA GLU A 68 -1.51 -13.40 -2.02
C GLU A 68 -2.47 -12.84 -3.07
N LEU A 69 -2.25 -11.60 -3.52
CA LEU A 69 -3.06 -10.93 -4.54
C LEU A 69 -3.09 -11.74 -5.84
N SER A 70 -1.95 -12.26 -6.30
CA SER A 70 -1.85 -13.02 -7.56
C SER A 70 -2.55 -14.40 -7.53
N ARG A 71 -2.87 -14.90 -6.34
CA ARG A 71 -3.68 -16.13 -6.18
C ARG A 71 -5.17 -15.83 -6.23
N ILE A 72 -5.59 -14.59 -5.95
CA ILE A 72 -6.98 -14.16 -5.99
C ILE A 72 -7.30 -13.59 -7.37
N ALA A 73 -6.53 -12.61 -7.83
CA ALA A 73 -6.71 -11.96 -9.14
C ALA A 73 -6.10 -12.83 -10.27
N VAL A 74 -6.63 -14.04 -10.45
CA VAL A 74 -6.06 -15.04 -11.38
C VAL A 74 -6.31 -14.72 -12.84
N ASP A 75 -7.37 -13.95 -13.14
CA ASP A 75 -7.76 -13.48 -14.46
C ASP A 75 -7.45 -11.98 -14.65
N GLY A 76 -6.92 -11.34 -13.59
CA GLY A 76 -6.54 -9.94 -13.53
C GLY A 76 -5.04 -9.69 -13.64
N LEU A 77 -4.60 -8.55 -13.12
CA LEU A 77 -3.19 -8.16 -13.09
C LEU A 77 -2.80 -7.59 -11.71
N VAL A 78 -1.71 -8.06 -11.14
CA VAL A 78 -1.10 -7.45 -9.95
C VAL A 78 0.16 -6.70 -10.36
N CYS A 79 0.13 -5.38 -10.26
CA CYS A 79 1.30 -4.54 -10.48
C CYS A 79 1.93 -4.14 -9.15
N GLY A 80 3.24 -4.27 -9.00
CA GLY A 80 3.98 -3.85 -7.83
C GLY A 80 5.02 -2.79 -8.18
N ILE A 81 5.16 -1.76 -7.34
CA ILE A 81 6.21 -0.73 -7.46
C ILE A 81 7.02 -0.68 -6.16
N ASP A 82 8.34 -0.73 -6.26
CA ASP A 82 9.24 -0.51 -5.13
C ASP A 82 10.53 0.20 -5.59
N HIS A 83 11.08 1.05 -4.72
CA HIS A 83 12.29 1.81 -5.00
C HIS A 83 13.57 1.01 -4.81
N SER A 84 13.49 -0.18 -4.24
CA SER A 84 14.64 -1.02 -3.92
C SER A 84 14.83 -2.11 -4.95
N GLU A 85 15.92 -2.04 -5.72
CA GLU A 85 16.30 -3.12 -6.64
C GLU A 85 16.51 -4.47 -5.95
N VAL A 86 16.94 -4.46 -4.67
CA VAL A 86 17.10 -5.68 -3.88
C VAL A 86 15.74 -6.33 -3.65
N MET A 87 14.74 -5.53 -3.28
CA MET A 87 13.36 -6.00 -3.10
C MET A 87 12.75 -6.48 -4.42
N LEU A 88 12.99 -5.73 -5.51
CA LEU A 88 12.54 -6.13 -6.84
C LEU A 88 13.05 -7.52 -7.23
N ARG A 89 14.36 -7.79 -7.06
CA ARG A 89 14.93 -9.11 -7.33
C ARG A 89 14.37 -10.21 -6.44
N GLN A 90 14.12 -9.92 -5.15
CA GLN A 90 13.50 -10.89 -4.23
C GLN A 90 12.05 -11.17 -4.59
N ALA A 91 11.29 -10.12 -4.91
CA ALA A 91 9.90 -10.19 -5.34
C ALA A 91 9.75 -11.03 -6.61
N ALA A 92 10.59 -10.79 -7.62
CA ALA A 92 10.59 -11.53 -8.88
C ALA A 92 10.87 -13.03 -8.66
N ARG A 93 11.81 -13.38 -7.80
CA ARG A 93 12.10 -14.78 -7.46
C ARG A 93 10.94 -15.44 -6.70
N ARG A 94 10.36 -14.74 -5.73
CA ARG A 94 9.24 -15.23 -4.92
C ARG A 94 8.00 -15.50 -5.76
N ASN A 95 7.72 -14.64 -6.72
CA ASN A 95 6.52 -14.66 -7.55
C ASN A 95 6.80 -15.12 -8.99
N ALA A 96 7.91 -15.84 -9.22
CA ALA A 96 8.43 -16.16 -10.55
C ALA A 96 7.40 -16.85 -11.47
N GLN A 97 6.55 -17.71 -10.92
CA GLN A 97 5.49 -18.36 -11.70
C GLN A 97 4.43 -17.35 -12.18
N ALA A 98 3.94 -16.50 -11.27
CA ALA A 98 2.93 -15.49 -11.60
C ALA A 98 3.47 -14.44 -12.58
N VAL A 99 4.76 -14.06 -12.45
CA VAL A 99 5.46 -13.19 -13.40
C VAL A 99 5.55 -13.83 -14.78
N ARG A 100 5.97 -15.10 -14.88
CA ARG A 100 6.03 -15.81 -16.18
C ARG A 100 4.67 -15.97 -16.85
N LEU A 101 3.61 -16.06 -16.06
CA LEU A 101 2.22 -16.16 -16.56
C LEU A 101 1.60 -14.79 -16.88
N GLY A 102 2.36 -13.69 -16.76
CA GLY A 102 1.86 -12.34 -17.02
C GLY A 102 0.86 -11.81 -15.98
N ARG A 103 0.63 -12.52 -14.87
CA ARG A 103 -0.30 -12.11 -13.81
C ARG A 103 0.31 -11.14 -12.80
N VAL A 104 1.63 -11.06 -12.75
CA VAL A 104 2.37 -10.14 -11.88
C VAL A 104 3.36 -9.35 -12.70
N GLU A 105 3.29 -8.05 -12.58
CA GLU A 105 4.24 -7.10 -13.14
C GLU A 105 4.95 -6.34 -12.00
N LEU A 106 6.28 -6.36 -11.97
CA LEU A 106 7.08 -5.70 -10.94
C LEU A 106 7.91 -4.60 -11.59
N ARG A 107 7.78 -3.39 -11.09
CA ARG A 107 8.49 -2.21 -11.60
C ARG A 107 9.38 -1.61 -10.52
N HIS A 108 10.60 -1.23 -10.91
CA HIS A 108 11.43 -0.35 -10.08
C HIS A 108 10.90 1.07 -10.20
N GLY A 109 10.59 1.71 -9.08
CA GLY A 109 10.03 3.06 -9.06
C GLY A 109 9.71 3.54 -7.66
N ARG A 110 9.30 4.79 -7.55
CA ARG A 110 8.97 5.44 -6.29
C ARG A 110 7.50 5.87 -6.27
N ALA A 111 6.93 6.03 -5.07
CA ALA A 111 5.59 6.57 -4.91
C ALA A 111 5.50 8.02 -5.45
N GLU A 112 6.61 8.76 -5.42
CA GLU A 112 6.73 10.14 -5.89
C GLU A 112 6.74 10.29 -7.42
N SER A 113 6.86 9.19 -8.17
CA SER A 113 6.89 9.21 -9.63
C SER A 113 6.30 7.92 -10.18
N LEU A 114 4.98 7.81 -10.07
CA LEU A 114 4.26 6.66 -10.63
C LEU A 114 4.42 6.65 -12.15
N PRO A 115 4.75 5.49 -12.75
CA PRO A 115 4.77 5.37 -14.21
C PRO A 115 3.34 5.50 -14.78
N ALA A 116 3.24 5.78 -16.07
CA ALA A 116 1.97 5.67 -16.77
C ALA A 116 1.50 4.20 -16.79
N PHE A 117 0.20 4.00 -16.64
CA PHE A 117 -0.46 2.70 -16.71
C PHE A 117 -1.45 2.69 -17.88
N GLU A 118 -1.56 1.57 -18.56
CA GLU A 118 -2.45 1.40 -19.72
C GLU A 118 -3.94 1.47 -19.35
N ALA A 119 -4.28 1.04 -18.14
CA ALA A 119 -5.63 1.05 -17.64
C ALA A 119 -5.67 1.28 -16.12
N PRO A 120 -6.77 1.85 -15.59
CA PRO A 120 -6.91 2.11 -14.17
C PRO A 120 -6.98 0.82 -13.35
N PHE A 121 -6.67 0.94 -12.07
CA PHE A 121 -6.75 -0.16 -11.10
C PHE A 121 -8.10 -0.20 -10.39
N GLY A 122 -8.57 -1.41 -10.07
CA GLY A 122 -9.72 -1.61 -9.17
C GLY A 122 -9.33 -1.46 -7.71
N LYS A 123 -8.09 -1.83 -7.37
CA LYS A 123 -7.61 -1.87 -5.99
C LYS A 123 -6.19 -1.31 -5.89
N VAL A 124 -5.91 -0.61 -4.77
CA VAL A 124 -4.56 -0.16 -4.41
C VAL A 124 -4.24 -0.63 -2.99
N LEU A 125 -3.04 -1.15 -2.80
CA LEU A 125 -2.52 -1.59 -1.51
C LEU A 125 -1.21 -0.87 -1.18
N ALA A 126 -1.05 -0.45 0.07
CA ALA A 126 0.23 -0.03 0.63
C ALA A 126 0.38 -0.60 2.05
N VAL A 127 1.42 -1.38 2.32
CA VAL A 127 1.64 -2.00 3.63
C VAL A 127 2.95 -1.51 4.23
N ASN A 128 2.87 -0.70 5.28
CA ASN A 128 4.03 -0.05 5.92
C ASN A 128 4.90 0.77 4.95
N ALA A 129 4.36 1.25 3.87
CA ALA A 129 5.09 2.02 2.86
C ALA A 129 4.94 3.54 3.05
N LEU A 130 3.76 3.99 3.46
CA LEU A 130 3.41 5.42 3.56
C LEU A 130 4.39 6.25 4.41
N PRO A 131 4.98 5.77 5.53
CA PRO A 131 5.96 6.55 6.29
C PRO A 131 7.24 6.91 5.52
N PHE A 132 7.49 6.28 4.38
CA PHE A 132 8.65 6.55 3.53
C PHE A 132 8.36 7.51 2.38
N TRP A 133 7.10 7.90 2.18
CA TRP A 133 6.70 8.78 1.08
C TRP A 133 6.89 10.24 1.45
N ASP A 134 7.39 11.02 0.51
CA ASP A 134 7.37 12.47 0.60
C ASP A 134 5.96 12.96 0.34
N ARG A 135 5.47 13.88 1.19
CA ARG A 135 4.13 14.49 1.06
C ARG A 135 3.02 13.45 0.87
N PRO A 136 2.73 12.60 1.90
CA PRO A 136 1.84 11.45 1.77
C PRO A 136 0.46 11.78 1.19
N ALA A 137 -0.12 12.93 1.54
CA ALA A 137 -1.43 13.35 1.04
C ALA A 137 -1.44 13.55 -0.48
N GLU A 138 -0.37 14.13 -1.06
CA GLU A 138 -0.23 14.29 -2.51
C GLU A 138 -0.07 12.93 -3.20
N ARG A 139 0.73 12.04 -2.61
CA ARG A 139 0.90 10.66 -3.14
C ARG A 139 -0.40 9.88 -3.12
N LEU A 140 -1.20 10.03 -2.06
CA LEU A 140 -2.53 9.42 -1.98
C LEU A 140 -3.50 9.99 -3.04
N ALA A 141 -3.41 11.30 -3.34
CA ALA A 141 -4.20 11.91 -4.41
C ALA A 141 -3.78 11.37 -5.80
N GLU A 142 -2.49 11.16 -6.04
CA GLU A 142 -2.01 10.51 -7.27
C GLU A 142 -2.49 9.06 -7.39
N LEU A 143 -2.45 8.31 -6.27
CA LEU A 143 -2.98 6.94 -6.24
C LEU A 143 -4.49 6.90 -6.48
N ARG A 144 -5.23 7.92 -6.03
CA ARG A 144 -6.63 8.07 -6.39
C ARG A 144 -6.82 8.27 -7.89
N GLY A 145 -5.93 9.03 -8.54
CA GLY A 145 -5.95 9.27 -9.99
C GLY A 145 -5.76 8.01 -10.84
N VAL A 146 -5.06 6.99 -10.33
CA VAL A 146 -4.87 5.71 -11.04
C VAL A 146 -5.91 4.65 -10.68
N LEU A 147 -6.81 4.93 -9.72
CA LEU A 147 -7.95 4.08 -9.39
C LEU A 147 -9.15 4.40 -10.28
N ARG A 148 -9.85 3.37 -10.76
CA ARG A 148 -11.16 3.55 -11.38
C ARG A 148 -12.18 4.13 -10.38
N ALA A 149 -13.25 4.72 -10.87
CA ALA A 149 -14.38 5.10 -10.04
C ALA A 149 -14.93 3.86 -9.29
N GLY A 150 -15.23 4.01 -8.00
CA GLY A 150 -15.59 2.91 -7.10
C GLY A 150 -14.40 2.01 -6.70
N GLY A 151 -13.19 2.28 -7.19
CA GLY A 151 -11.98 1.55 -6.80
C GLY A 151 -11.61 1.79 -5.34
N ARG A 152 -10.95 0.82 -4.73
CA ARG A 152 -10.65 0.82 -3.29
C ARG A 152 -9.16 0.94 -3.01
N ILE A 153 -8.82 1.63 -1.92
CA ILE A 153 -7.46 1.67 -1.37
C ILE A 153 -7.44 1.10 0.04
N ALA A 154 -6.37 0.36 0.36
CA ALA A 154 -6.03 -0.07 1.71
C ALA A 154 -4.61 0.36 2.05
N VAL A 155 -4.45 1.11 3.14
CA VAL A 155 -3.17 1.55 3.66
C VAL A 155 -2.98 0.98 5.06
N ALA A 156 -2.18 -0.08 5.18
CA ALA A 156 -1.92 -0.74 6.45
C ALA A 156 -0.65 -0.19 7.11
N TYR A 157 -0.74 0.07 8.40
CA TYR A 157 0.35 0.57 9.22
C TYR A 157 0.52 -0.25 10.49
N GLN A 158 1.75 -0.63 10.80
CA GLN A 158 2.17 -1.22 12.05
C GLN A 158 3.44 -0.52 12.51
N PRO A 159 3.46 0.17 13.65
CA PRO A 159 4.66 0.81 14.16
C PRO A 159 5.76 -0.21 14.43
N ARG A 160 7.02 0.21 14.33
CA ARG A 160 8.20 -0.65 14.51
C ARG A 160 9.29 0.09 15.29
N GLY A 161 10.17 -0.69 15.93
CA GLY A 161 11.30 -0.18 16.69
C GLY A 161 10.93 0.35 18.08
N PRO A 162 11.83 1.09 18.71
CA PRO A 162 11.57 1.72 20.01
C PRO A 162 10.37 2.64 19.96
N GLY A 163 9.43 2.53 20.90
CA GLY A 163 8.18 3.29 20.93
C GLY A 163 7.05 2.72 20.10
N ALA A 164 7.20 1.50 19.56
CA ALA A 164 6.14 0.81 18.86
C ALA A 164 5.09 0.28 19.85
N THR A 165 3.97 0.99 19.99
CA THR A 165 2.85 0.66 20.87
C THR A 165 1.54 0.58 20.09
N ASP A 166 0.50 0.09 20.74
CA ASP A 166 -0.85 0.06 20.15
C ASP A 166 -1.43 1.48 19.99
N GLU A 167 -1.07 2.41 20.89
CA GLU A 167 -1.43 3.83 20.79
C GLU A 167 -0.76 4.48 19.57
N ALA A 168 0.53 4.17 19.32
CA ALA A 168 1.22 4.65 18.12
C ALA A 168 0.59 4.09 16.83
N ALA A 169 0.09 2.84 16.87
CA ALA A 169 -0.66 2.27 15.75
C ALA A 169 -1.97 3.01 15.51
N ALA A 170 -2.75 3.28 16.58
CA ALA A 170 -4.02 3.99 16.49
C ALA A 170 -3.82 5.42 15.96
N THR A 171 -2.84 6.16 16.49
CA THR A 171 -2.51 7.53 16.04
C THR A 171 -2.14 7.54 14.56
N GLY A 172 -1.21 6.66 14.13
CA GLY A 172 -0.81 6.58 12.72
C GLY A 172 -1.96 6.19 11.81
N GLY A 173 -2.87 5.33 12.28
CA GLY A 173 -4.10 5.00 11.55
C GLY A 173 -5.01 6.20 11.33
N GLN A 174 -5.21 7.05 12.35
CA GLN A 174 -6.01 8.28 12.24
C GLN A 174 -5.37 9.30 11.28
N GLU A 175 -4.05 9.45 11.34
CA GLU A 175 -3.30 10.31 10.42
C GLU A 175 -3.48 9.85 8.96
N ILE A 176 -3.39 8.54 8.70
CA ILE A 176 -3.61 7.97 7.37
C ILE A 176 -5.06 8.17 6.92
N ALA A 177 -6.04 7.95 7.78
CA ALA A 177 -7.45 8.18 7.46
C ALA A 177 -7.73 9.63 7.12
N THR A 178 -7.12 10.57 7.85
CA THR A 178 -7.20 12.00 7.57
C THR A 178 -6.56 12.34 6.21
N ALA A 179 -5.39 11.78 5.92
CA ALA A 179 -4.72 11.98 4.63
C ALA A 179 -5.54 11.42 3.46
N LEU A 180 -6.20 10.26 3.62
CA LEU A 180 -7.11 9.71 2.61
C LEU A 180 -8.29 10.65 2.33
N ARG A 181 -8.92 11.22 3.38
CA ARG A 181 -10.00 12.21 3.20
C ARG A 181 -9.53 13.45 2.47
N HIS A 182 -8.36 13.99 2.84
CA HIS A 182 -7.77 15.13 2.14
C HIS A 182 -7.42 14.83 0.68
N ALA A 183 -7.03 13.59 0.37
CA ALA A 183 -6.80 13.13 -0.99
C ALA A 183 -8.11 12.91 -1.80
N GLY A 184 -9.28 13.09 -1.17
CA GLY A 184 -10.60 13.00 -1.81
C GLY A 184 -11.20 11.60 -1.85
N PHE A 185 -10.69 10.66 -1.05
CA PHE A 185 -11.36 9.36 -0.85
C PHE A 185 -12.59 9.52 0.02
N CYS A 186 -13.65 8.80 -0.31
CA CYS A 186 -14.88 8.68 0.48
C CYS A 186 -14.90 7.34 1.25
N GLU A 187 -15.93 7.14 2.09
CA GLU A 187 -16.14 5.93 2.92
C GLU A 187 -14.89 5.53 3.72
N VAL A 188 -14.14 6.52 4.19
CA VAL A 188 -12.89 6.26 4.90
C VAL A 188 -13.18 5.67 6.27
N ARG A 189 -12.72 4.43 6.48
CA ARG A 189 -12.85 3.69 7.74
C ARG A 189 -11.53 3.08 8.19
N LEU A 190 -11.44 2.75 9.46
CA LEU A 190 -10.29 2.08 10.08
C LEU A 190 -10.67 0.68 10.51
N GLU A 191 -9.77 -0.26 10.26
CA GLU A 191 -9.82 -1.63 10.75
C GLU A 191 -8.57 -1.92 11.57
N THR A 192 -8.68 -2.81 12.55
CA THR A 192 -7.56 -3.15 13.44
C THR A 192 -7.36 -4.65 13.56
N LEU A 193 -6.13 -5.11 13.29
CA LEU A 193 -5.70 -6.47 13.55
C LEU A 193 -4.93 -6.54 14.87
N ARG A 194 -5.36 -7.39 15.78
CA ARG A 194 -4.68 -7.64 17.06
C ARG A 194 -3.37 -8.41 16.84
N LEU A 195 -2.30 -7.67 16.69
CA LEU A 195 -0.90 -8.13 16.78
C LEU A 195 -0.20 -7.33 17.90
N ARG A 196 1.08 -7.53 18.10
CA ARG A 196 1.88 -6.77 19.06
C ARG A 196 3.08 -6.13 18.33
N PRO A 197 3.11 -4.81 18.16
CA PRO A 197 1.96 -3.90 18.33
C PRO A 197 0.84 -4.18 17.31
N ALA A 198 -0.33 -3.60 17.54
CA ALA A 198 -1.48 -3.70 16.64
C ALA A 198 -1.14 -3.22 15.21
N VAL A 199 -1.88 -3.71 14.23
CA VAL A 199 -1.88 -3.19 12.86
C VAL A 199 -3.17 -2.43 12.64
N VAL A 200 -3.10 -1.23 12.13
CA VAL A 200 -4.26 -0.46 11.69
C VAL A 200 -4.24 -0.35 10.18
N CYS A 201 -5.38 -0.51 9.55
CA CYS A 201 -5.56 -0.32 8.11
C CYS A 201 -6.62 0.75 7.87
N ALA A 202 -6.25 1.81 7.18
CA ALA A 202 -7.20 2.79 6.67
C ALA A 202 -7.64 2.36 5.27
N LEU A 203 -8.96 2.30 5.08
CA LEU A 203 -9.62 1.95 3.83
C LEU A 203 -10.30 3.19 3.27
N GLY A 204 -10.38 3.29 1.96
CA GLY A 204 -11.11 4.37 1.28
C GLY A 204 -11.60 3.92 -0.09
N VAL A 205 -12.60 4.61 -0.60
CA VAL A 205 -13.17 4.38 -1.93
C VAL A 205 -12.92 5.62 -2.80
N ASN A 206 -12.49 5.42 -4.04
CA ASN A 206 -12.47 6.48 -5.03
C ASN A 206 -13.91 6.77 -5.45
N GLY A 207 -14.54 7.77 -4.81
CA GLY A 207 -15.93 8.15 -5.08
C GLY A 207 -16.18 8.41 -6.55
N LEU A 208 -17.38 8.13 -7.00
CA LEU A 208 -17.84 8.62 -8.29
C LEU A 208 -17.73 10.15 -8.30
N PRO A 209 -17.36 10.78 -9.43
CA PRO A 209 -17.47 12.23 -9.55
C PRO A 209 -18.92 12.62 -9.22
N PRO A 210 -19.14 13.72 -8.50
CA PRO A 210 -20.50 14.15 -8.17
C PRO A 210 -21.30 14.23 -9.48
N ASP A 211 -22.44 13.56 -9.47
CA ASP A 211 -23.31 13.44 -10.64
C ASP A 211 -23.73 14.88 -11.07
N ASN A 212 -23.24 15.32 -12.22
CA ASN A 212 -23.58 16.64 -12.79
C ASN A 212 -25.07 16.75 -13.18
N ALA A 213 -25.85 15.68 -12.93
CA ALA A 213 -27.28 15.62 -13.23
C ALA A 213 -28.14 16.50 -12.33
N GLN A 214 -27.63 16.95 -11.16
CA GLN A 214 -28.40 17.84 -10.27
C GLN A 214 -28.30 19.32 -10.65
N ARG A 215 -27.36 19.76 -11.47
CA ARG A 215 -27.23 21.16 -11.89
C ARG A 215 -28.12 21.54 -13.06
N SER A 216 -28.73 20.57 -13.76
CA SER A 216 -29.62 20.82 -14.91
C SER A 216 -31.10 20.98 -14.52
N ARG A 217 -31.49 20.72 -13.27
CA ARG A 217 -32.91 20.86 -12.81
C ARG A 217 -33.17 22.14 -12.02
N ALA A 218 -32.17 23.02 -11.92
CA ALA A 218 -32.31 24.32 -11.21
C ALA A 218 -32.18 25.52 -12.17
N ARG A 219 -32.55 25.38 -13.45
CA ARG A 219 -32.74 26.48 -14.39
C ARG A 219 -34.12 26.38 -15.03
#